data_e7d2d0b68f58a97d5521fbd5df4dffbf
#
_entry.id   e7d2d0b68f58a97d5521fbd5df4dffbf
#
_cell.length_a   1.000
_cell.length_b   1.000
_cell.length_c   1.000
_cell.angle_alpha   90.00
_cell.angle_beta   90.00
_cell.angle_gamma   90.00
#
_symmetry.space_group_name_H-M   'P 1'
#
loop_
_entity.id
_entity.type
_entity.pdbx_description
1 polymer ?
#
loop_
_entity_poly.entity_id
_entity_poly.type
_entity_poly.pdbx_seq_one_letter_code
_entity_poly.pdbx_strand_id
1 'polypeptide(L)'
;MLSKLYGTLLLILSLTACVNNRSDKTDQQTDSSSLTSDSTPSIKLDTMVKDGEILTFARDSILPLIEAKEYTGLARFIGGEGIFFSPYGSADTTKSKVLSRLQFLELLKNNKQVLWGHADGTGDAIRLTIPQYFKKYVYDVAFLKAEQTSVNKLIDPDSAISKVPSVYANHPFVQFYFPGFNKEYEGMDWKSLLLVFKQQQSKYFLVAVIYNKWKI
;
A
#
# COMPACT_ATOMS: atom_id res chain seq x y z
N MET A 1 8.10 7.84 -59.76
CA MET A 1 7.26 6.75 -60.28
C MET A 1 6.47 6.24 -59.07
N LEU A 2 5.30 6.78 -58.91
CA LEU A 2 3.94 6.33 -59.23
C LEU A 2 3.75 4.82 -58.98
N SER A 3 2.93 4.46 -58.01
CA SER A 3 1.53 4.23 -58.27
C SER A 3 0.71 4.06 -56.93
N LYS A 4 -0.40 4.74 -56.93
CA LYS A 4 -1.56 4.65 -56.04
C LYS A 4 -2.29 3.33 -56.29
N LEU A 5 -2.96 2.77 -55.29
CA LEU A 5 -4.28 2.15 -55.52
C LEU A 5 -5.21 2.29 -54.29
N TYR A 6 -6.38 2.77 -54.60
CA TYR A 6 -7.57 2.97 -53.76
C TYR A 6 -8.39 1.66 -53.69
N GLY A 7 -9.18 1.50 -52.68
CA GLY A 7 -10.21 0.45 -52.60
C GLY A 7 -11.06 0.61 -51.31
N THR A 8 -11.98 1.45 -51.31
CA THR A 8 -13.43 1.41 -51.40
C THR A 8 -14.15 0.73 -50.22
N LEU A 9 -14.78 1.54 -49.49
CA LEU A 9 -15.98 1.56 -48.62
C LEU A 9 -17.07 0.52 -48.98
N LEU A 10 -17.59 -0.19 -47.99
CA LEU A 10 -18.97 -0.71 -48.05
C LEU A 10 -19.66 -0.58 -46.67
N LEU A 11 -20.64 0.30 -46.68
CA LEU A 11 -21.60 0.60 -45.62
C LEU A 11 -22.77 -0.36 -45.80
N ILE A 12 -23.21 -1.11 -44.79
CA ILE A 12 -24.51 -1.77 -44.78
C ILE A 12 -25.24 -1.35 -43.51
N LEU A 13 -26.27 -0.55 -43.75
CA LEU A 13 -27.33 -0.18 -42.84
C LEU A 13 -28.45 -1.24 -42.91
N SER A 14 -28.92 -1.76 -41.81
CA SER A 14 -30.21 -2.42 -41.74
C SER A 14 -30.99 -2.06 -40.49
N LEU A 15 -32.01 -1.26 -40.73
CA LEU A 15 -33.14 -0.98 -39.82
C LEU A 15 -34.18 -2.10 -39.90
N THR A 16 -34.74 -2.51 -38.76
CA THR A 16 -36.16 -2.99 -38.64
C THR A 16 -36.50 -2.90 -37.14
N ALA A 17 -37.33 -2.02 -36.73
CA ALA A 17 -38.77 -1.87 -36.70
C ALA A 17 -39.45 -2.57 -35.50
N CYS A 18 -40.09 -1.71 -34.73
CA CYS A 18 -40.95 -1.97 -33.57
C CYS A 18 -42.16 -2.84 -33.90
N VAL A 19 -42.57 -3.65 -32.91
CA VAL A 19 -44.01 -3.99 -32.75
C VAL A 19 -44.37 -3.88 -31.27
N ASN A 20 -45.34 -3.03 -31.05
CA ASN A 20 -46.04 -2.78 -29.79
C ASN A 20 -47.25 -3.78 -29.76
N ASN A 21 -47.44 -4.46 -28.64
CA ASN A 21 -48.78 -5.01 -28.38
C ASN A 21 -49.13 -4.93 -26.89
N ARG A 22 -50.28 -4.36 -26.66
CA ARG A 22 -50.92 -4.03 -25.39
C ARG A 22 -52.11 -4.95 -25.20
N SER A 23 -52.34 -5.45 -24.01
CA SER A 23 -53.59 -5.92 -23.37
C SER A 23 -53.30 -7.16 -22.52
N ASP A 24 -53.82 -7.46 -21.37
CA ASP A 24 -54.83 -6.93 -20.48
C ASP A 24 -54.69 -7.60 -19.11
N LYS A 25 -55.32 -7.04 -18.10
CA LYS A 25 -55.37 -7.45 -16.70
C LYS A 25 -55.84 -8.88 -16.46
N THR A 26 -55.27 -9.57 -15.47
CA THR A 26 -56.05 -10.37 -14.48
C THR A 26 -55.20 -10.57 -13.23
N ASP A 27 -55.77 -10.23 -12.06
CA ASP A 27 -55.28 -10.46 -10.72
C ASP A 27 -55.17 -11.96 -10.42
N GLN A 28 -54.03 -12.41 -9.93
CA GLN A 28 -53.96 -13.52 -8.98
C GLN A 28 -52.75 -13.35 -8.05
N GLN A 29 -53.11 -13.16 -6.82
CA GLN A 29 -52.26 -13.15 -5.62
C GLN A 29 -51.74 -14.58 -5.40
N THR A 30 -50.42 -14.74 -5.45
CA THR A 30 -49.76 -15.96 -4.94
C THR A 30 -48.49 -15.56 -4.24
N ASP A 31 -48.44 -15.89 -2.98
CA ASP A 31 -47.26 -15.83 -2.09
C ASP A 31 -46.03 -16.39 -2.80
N SER A 32 -44.98 -15.58 -2.87
CA SER A 32 -43.65 -16.05 -3.20
C SER A 32 -42.67 -15.48 -2.19
N SER A 33 -42.29 -16.34 -1.28
CA SER A 33 -41.13 -16.17 -0.40
C SER A 33 -39.93 -15.62 -1.16
N SER A 34 -39.55 -14.41 -0.82
CA SER A 34 -38.31 -13.79 -1.24
C SER A 34 -37.13 -14.61 -0.73
N LEU A 35 -36.49 -15.37 -1.57
CA LEU A 35 -35.15 -15.87 -1.36
C LEU A 35 -34.22 -14.67 -1.49
N THR A 36 -33.89 -14.04 -0.38
CA THR A 36 -32.73 -13.18 -0.26
C THR A 36 -31.50 -14.04 -0.50
N SER A 37 -30.92 -13.94 -1.67
CA SER A 37 -29.59 -14.50 -1.97
C SER A 37 -28.58 -13.71 -1.15
N ASP A 38 -28.19 -14.29 -0.03
CA ASP A 38 -27.09 -13.82 0.81
C ASP A 38 -25.77 -14.03 0.06
N SER A 39 -25.32 -12.99 -0.67
CA SER A 39 -24.08 -12.99 -1.46
C SER A 39 -22.83 -12.58 -0.66
N THR A 40 -22.90 -12.65 0.68
CA THR A 40 -21.89 -12.11 1.58
C THR A 40 -20.70 -13.03 1.97
N PRO A 41 -20.70 -14.37 1.81
CA PRO A 41 -19.56 -15.17 2.31
C PRO A 41 -18.34 -15.19 1.41
N SER A 42 -18.49 -15.13 0.08
CA SER A 42 -17.31 -15.33 -0.81
C SER A 42 -16.40 -14.10 -0.90
N ILE A 43 -16.93 -12.88 -0.88
CA ILE A 43 -16.11 -11.64 -0.90
C ILE A 43 -15.31 -11.52 0.38
N LYS A 44 -15.89 -11.83 1.55
CA LYS A 44 -15.21 -11.75 2.84
C LYS A 44 -14.08 -12.79 2.95
N LEU A 45 -14.28 -13.98 2.43
CA LEU A 45 -13.26 -15.04 2.43
C LEU A 45 -12.07 -14.68 1.52
N ASP A 46 -12.31 -14.18 0.30
CA ASP A 46 -11.25 -13.77 -0.63
C ASP A 46 -10.41 -12.61 -0.06
N THR A 47 -11.05 -11.63 0.58
CA THR A 47 -10.35 -10.54 1.27
C THR A 47 -9.48 -11.07 2.41
N MET A 48 -9.99 -11.97 3.23
CA MET A 48 -9.23 -12.55 4.35
C MET A 48 -8.02 -13.37 3.87
N VAL A 49 -8.16 -14.10 2.76
CA VAL A 49 -7.04 -14.86 2.17
C VAL A 49 -5.95 -13.90 1.69
N LYS A 50 -6.33 -12.83 0.96
CA LYS A 50 -5.37 -11.81 0.49
C LYS A 50 -4.70 -11.06 1.65
N ASP A 51 -5.43 -10.75 2.71
CA ASP A 51 -4.87 -10.13 3.90
C ASP A 51 -3.86 -11.05 4.60
N GLY A 52 -4.13 -12.35 4.67
CA GLY A 52 -3.20 -13.35 5.18
C GLY A 52 -1.92 -13.45 4.33
N GLU A 53 -2.04 -13.46 3.02
CA GLU A 53 -0.90 -13.51 2.10
C GLU A 53 0.02 -12.30 2.24
N ILE A 54 -0.52 -11.08 2.29
CA ILE A 54 0.29 -9.87 2.39
C ILE A 54 0.97 -9.76 3.76
N LEU A 55 0.29 -10.19 4.83
CA LEU A 55 0.87 -10.24 6.16
C LEU A 55 2.06 -11.21 6.21
N THR A 56 1.88 -12.43 5.69
CA THR A 56 2.93 -13.44 5.58
C THR A 56 4.12 -12.90 4.77
N PHE A 57 3.85 -12.29 3.61
CA PHE A 57 4.90 -11.68 2.80
C PHE A 57 5.68 -10.59 3.54
N ALA A 58 4.99 -9.70 4.27
CA ALA A 58 5.65 -8.67 5.06
C ALA A 58 6.54 -9.24 6.16
N ARG A 59 6.06 -10.27 6.89
CA ARG A 59 6.76 -10.90 8.02
C ARG A 59 7.90 -11.82 7.59
N ASP A 60 7.71 -12.57 6.53
CA ASP A 60 8.63 -13.67 6.17
C ASP A 60 9.63 -13.26 5.07
N SER A 61 9.31 -12.22 4.28
CA SER A 61 10.18 -11.77 3.19
C SER A 61 10.78 -10.38 3.40
N ILE A 62 10.05 -9.43 3.98
CA ILE A 62 10.51 -8.03 4.06
C ILE A 62 11.19 -7.75 5.39
N LEU A 63 10.49 -7.95 6.52
CA LEU A 63 11.05 -7.63 7.83
C LEU A 63 12.34 -8.39 8.17
N PRO A 64 12.51 -9.69 7.85
CA PRO A 64 13.77 -10.39 8.10
C PRO A 64 14.96 -9.78 7.36
N LEU A 65 14.77 -9.31 6.12
CA LEU A 65 15.82 -8.62 5.37
C LEU A 65 16.20 -7.28 6.01
N ILE A 66 15.20 -6.55 6.54
CA ILE A 66 15.43 -5.29 7.24
C ILE A 66 16.18 -5.55 8.55
N GLU A 67 15.75 -6.51 9.35
CA GLU A 67 16.36 -6.90 10.62
C GLU A 67 17.81 -7.37 10.44
N ALA A 68 18.05 -8.23 9.44
CA ALA A 68 19.38 -8.72 9.08
C ALA A 68 20.26 -7.67 8.38
N LYS A 69 19.72 -6.50 8.06
CA LYS A 69 20.40 -5.42 7.30
C LYS A 69 20.79 -5.84 5.87
N GLU A 70 20.07 -6.81 5.31
CA GLU A 70 20.26 -7.34 3.96
C GLU A 70 19.60 -6.40 2.92
N TYR A 71 20.04 -5.15 2.88
CA TYR A 71 19.42 -4.10 2.05
C TYR A 71 19.54 -4.37 0.54
N THR A 72 20.58 -5.08 0.10
CA THR A 72 20.68 -5.54 -1.30
C THR A 72 19.58 -6.54 -1.63
N GLY A 73 19.27 -7.44 -0.69
CA GLY A 73 18.14 -8.35 -0.78
C GLY A 73 16.80 -7.62 -0.83
N LEU A 74 16.62 -6.62 0.06
CA LEU A 74 15.44 -5.77 0.10
C LEU A 74 15.21 -5.01 -1.21
N ALA A 75 16.27 -4.53 -1.87
CA ALA A 75 16.16 -3.81 -3.13
C ALA A 75 15.48 -4.61 -4.25
N ARG A 76 15.45 -5.95 -4.19
CA ARG A 76 14.74 -6.79 -5.16
C ARG A 76 13.22 -6.57 -5.14
N PHE A 77 12.71 -6.12 -4.01
CA PHE A 77 11.29 -5.83 -3.82
C PHE A 77 10.90 -4.38 -4.17
N ILE A 78 11.84 -3.53 -4.59
CA ILE A 78 11.55 -2.19 -5.10
C ILE A 78 11.13 -2.33 -6.57
N GLY A 79 9.90 -1.98 -6.88
CA GLY A 79 9.33 -2.01 -8.23
C GLY A 79 9.74 -0.81 -9.10
N GLY A 80 9.17 -0.73 -10.31
CA GLY A 80 9.48 0.33 -11.27
C GLY A 80 9.12 1.75 -10.81
N GLU A 81 8.16 1.90 -9.91
CA GLU A 81 7.74 3.19 -9.35
C GLU A 81 8.69 3.70 -8.26
N GLY A 82 9.62 2.85 -7.80
CA GLY A 82 10.49 3.15 -6.68
C GLY A 82 9.84 2.88 -5.34
N ILE A 83 10.49 3.36 -4.28
CA ILE A 83 10.05 3.22 -2.90
C ILE A 83 10.07 4.57 -2.19
N PHE A 84 8.98 4.87 -1.52
CA PHE A 84 8.82 6.07 -0.71
C PHE A 84 9.24 5.80 0.74
N PHE A 85 9.94 6.76 1.35
CA PHE A 85 10.35 6.70 2.74
C PHE A 85 9.84 7.90 3.51
N SER A 86 9.17 7.67 4.63
CA SER A 86 8.74 8.73 5.54
C SER A 86 9.19 8.45 6.97
N PRO A 87 9.88 9.39 7.63
CA PRO A 87 10.33 9.21 9.02
C PRO A 87 9.29 9.57 10.08
N TYR A 88 8.14 10.16 9.69
CA TYR A 88 7.16 10.72 10.64
C TYR A 88 5.69 10.54 10.21
N GLY A 89 5.35 9.41 9.65
CA GLY A 89 3.95 9.06 9.36
C GLY A 89 3.32 9.77 8.15
N SER A 90 3.93 10.83 7.64
CA SER A 90 3.38 11.60 6.52
C SER A 90 3.45 10.84 5.20
N ALA A 91 2.36 10.84 4.44
CA ALA A 91 2.33 10.34 3.06
C ALA A 91 2.66 11.44 2.03
N ASP A 92 3.09 12.63 2.46
CA ASP A 92 3.42 13.75 1.59
C ASP A 92 4.76 13.51 0.88
N THR A 93 4.69 13.15 -0.40
CA THR A 93 5.86 12.86 -1.23
C THR A 93 6.75 14.08 -1.50
N THR A 94 6.24 15.29 -1.27
CA THR A 94 7.03 16.54 -1.42
C THR A 94 7.98 16.77 -0.26
N LYS A 95 7.69 16.19 0.91
CA LYS A 95 8.44 16.36 2.16
C LYS A 95 9.34 15.16 2.50
N SER A 96 9.31 14.12 1.70
CA SER A 96 9.95 12.84 1.98
C SER A 96 10.69 12.31 0.75
N LYS A 97 11.39 11.19 0.89
CA LYS A 97 12.28 10.67 -0.14
C LYS A 97 11.67 9.52 -0.93
N VAL A 98 11.69 9.63 -2.26
CA VAL A 98 11.45 8.51 -3.17
C VAL A 98 12.78 8.09 -3.80
N LEU A 99 13.05 6.79 -3.84
CA LEU A 99 14.23 6.20 -4.47
C LEU A 99 13.81 5.13 -5.49
N SER A 100 14.34 5.20 -6.69
CA SER A 100 14.28 4.05 -7.59
C SER A 100 15.18 2.92 -7.05
N ARG A 101 14.97 1.69 -7.53
CA ARG A 101 15.82 0.54 -7.17
C ARG A 101 17.30 0.80 -7.44
N LEU A 102 17.63 1.39 -8.60
CA LEU A 102 19.01 1.71 -8.96
C LEU A 102 19.61 2.76 -8.04
N GLN A 103 18.87 3.84 -7.74
CA GLN A 103 19.33 4.85 -6.80
C GLN A 103 19.56 4.28 -5.39
N PHE A 104 18.66 3.40 -4.93
CA PHE A 104 18.81 2.74 -3.63
C PHE A 104 20.11 1.91 -3.57
N LEU A 105 20.37 1.08 -4.59
CA LEU A 105 21.58 0.26 -4.66
C LEU A 105 22.87 1.10 -4.79
N GLU A 106 22.84 2.17 -5.57
CA GLU A 106 23.98 3.09 -5.73
C GLU A 106 24.32 3.80 -4.42
N LEU A 107 23.31 4.34 -3.74
CA LEU A 107 23.47 5.00 -2.43
C LEU A 107 23.99 4.04 -1.38
N LEU A 108 23.52 2.80 -1.38
CA LEU A 108 23.98 1.74 -0.49
C LEU A 108 25.45 1.39 -0.76
N LYS A 109 25.81 1.13 -2.04
CA LYS A 109 27.17 0.79 -2.46
C LYS A 109 28.19 1.86 -2.09
N ASN A 110 27.82 3.13 -2.30
CA ASN A 110 28.72 4.27 -2.10
C ASN A 110 28.65 4.81 -0.67
N ASN A 111 27.84 4.23 0.22
CA ASN A 111 27.57 4.69 1.58
C ASN A 111 27.29 6.21 1.66
N LYS A 112 26.54 6.72 0.67
CA LYS A 112 26.29 8.15 0.49
C LYS A 112 25.12 8.60 1.35
N GLN A 113 25.29 9.74 2.03
CA GLN A 113 24.19 10.39 2.74
C GLN A 113 23.24 11.07 1.75
N VAL A 114 21.94 10.98 2.05
CA VAL A 114 20.89 11.70 1.35
C VAL A 114 20.00 12.44 2.33
N LEU A 115 19.30 13.44 1.84
CA LEU A 115 18.24 14.11 2.58
C LEU A 115 16.99 13.24 2.54
N TRP A 116 16.54 12.74 3.71
CA TRP A 116 15.35 11.91 3.87
C TRP A 116 14.08 12.70 4.21
N GLY A 117 14.23 13.96 4.55
CA GLY A 117 13.20 14.88 5.03
C GLY A 117 13.75 15.78 6.12
N HIS A 118 12.85 16.29 6.94
CA HIS A 118 13.19 17.21 8.04
C HIS A 118 12.62 16.65 9.34
N ALA A 119 13.34 16.91 10.43
CA ALA A 119 12.92 16.51 11.77
C ALA A 119 11.64 17.26 12.16
N ASP A 120 10.70 16.53 12.73
CA ASP A 120 9.48 17.12 13.28
C ASP A 120 9.84 17.99 14.51
N GLY A 121 9.18 19.13 14.64
CA GLY A 121 9.42 20.11 15.69
C GLY A 121 10.58 21.07 15.43
N THR A 122 11.77 20.60 15.05
CA THR A 122 12.95 21.46 14.82
C THR A 122 13.14 21.90 13.38
N GLY A 123 12.63 21.14 12.42
CA GLY A 123 12.86 21.38 10.99
C GLY A 123 14.26 21.00 10.49
N ASP A 124 15.11 20.40 11.34
CA ASP A 124 16.47 20.01 10.96
C ASP A 124 16.50 18.99 9.83
N ALA A 125 17.44 19.14 8.90
CA ALA A 125 17.61 18.22 7.79
C ALA A 125 18.08 16.84 8.24
N ILE A 126 17.34 15.79 7.89
CA ILE A 126 17.69 14.39 8.16
C ILE A 126 18.62 13.89 7.04
N ARG A 127 19.94 14.03 7.24
CA ARG A 127 20.96 13.57 6.29
C ARG A 127 21.63 12.31 6.83
N LEU A 128 21.30 11.16 6.25
CA LEU A 128 21.76 9.84 6.70
C LEU A 128 22.08 8.96 5.50
N THR A 129 22.96 7.98 5.69
CA THR A 129 23.10 6.85 4.76
C THR A 129 21.91 5.89 4.90
N ILE A 130 21.73 4.99 3.94
CA ILE A 130 20.65 3.96 4.02
C ILE A 130 20.75 3.18 5.34
N PRO A 131 21.88 2.59 5.75
CA PRO A 131 21.96 1.87 7.01
C PRO A 131 21.63 2.72 8.24
N GLN A 132 22.06 3.99 8.26
CA GLN A 132 21.75 4.90 9.36
C GLN A 132 20.26 5.25 9.42
N TYR A 133 19.64 5.49 8.27
CA TYR A 133 18.21 5.76 8.19
C TYR A 133 17.38 4.55 8.65
N PHE A 134 17.69 3.36 8.17
CA PHE A 134 16.98 2.14 8.57
C PHE A 134 17.10 1.90 10.07
N LYS A 135 18.30 2.07 10.65
CA LYS A 135 18.51 1.93 12.09
C LYS A 135 17.68 2.93 12.92
N LYS A 136 17.47 4.16 12.42
CA LYS A 136 16.82 5.24 13.20
C LYS A 136 15.33 5.40 12.91
N TYR A 137 14.89 5.15 11.66
CA TYR A 137 13.57 5.48 11.17
C TYR A 137 12.84 4.33 10.44
N VAL A 138 13.34 3.09 10.54
CA VAL A 138 12.64 1.93 9.97
C VAL A 138 12.62 0.78 10.98
N TYR A 139 13.75 0.46 11.60
CA TYR A 139 13.89 -0.70 12.48
C TYR A 139 14.70 -0.35 13.73
N ASP A 140 14.23 0.63 14.50
CA ASP A 140 14.78 1.02 15.77
C ASP A 140 14.28 0.16 16.93
N VAL A 141 13.27 -0.65 16.69
CA VAL A 141 12.75 -1.73 17.54
C VAL A 141 12.46 -2.97 16.70
N ALA A 142 12.36 -4.13 17.34
CA ALA A 142 12.13 -5.41 16.65
C ALA A 142 10.67 -5.56 16.18
N PHE A 143 10.31 -4.93 15.06
CA PHE A 143 8.94 -4.95 14.53
C PHE A 143 8.40 -6.36 14.19
N LEU A 144 9.27 -7.36 14.01
CA LEU A 144 8.85 -8.77 13.96
C LEU A 144 8.15 -9.25 15.23
N LYS A 145 8.40 -8.57 16.37
CA LYS A 145 7.81 -8.83 17.69
C LYS A 145 6.74 -7.80 18.06
N ALA A 146 6.21 -7.06 17.08
CA ALA A 146 5.19 -6.05 17.33
C ALA A 146 3.98 -6.65 18.07
N GLU A 147 3.50 -5.95 19.09
CA GLU A 147 2.38 -6.40 19.93
C GLU A 147 1.06 -6.41 19.18
N GLN A 148 0.93 -5.49 18.21
CA GLN A 148 -0.25 -5.41 17.36
C GLN A 148 0.17 -5.35 15.89
N THR A 149 -0.62 -6.01 15.05
CA THR A 149 -0.43 -5.99 13.60
C THR A 149 -1.79 -5.86 12.93
N SER A 150 -1.88 -5.02 11.91
CA SER A 150 -3.11 -4.88 11.12
C SER A 150 -2.79 -4.92 9.63
N VAL A 151 -3.78 -5.34 8.85
CA VAL A 151 -3.72 -5.35 7.39
C VAL A 151 -4.84 -4.46 6.87
N ASN A 152 -4.52 -3.55 5.97
CA ASN A 152 -5.47 -2.63 5.33
C ASN A 152 -6.29 -1.77 6.31
N LYS A 153 -5.87 -1.70 7.57
CA LYS A 153 -6.49 -0.91 8.63
C LYS A 153 -5.40 -0.22 9.45
N LEU A 154 -5.57 1.07 9.72
CA LEU A 154 -4.66 1.81 10.59
C LEU A 154 -5.02 1.60 12.06
N ILE A 155 -4.02 1.41 12.90
CA ILE A 155 -4.10 1.30 14.36
C ILE A 155 -3.31 2.38 15.08
N ASP A 156 -2.44 3.09 14.36
CA ASP A 156 -1.66 4.22 14.85
C ASP A 156 -2.60 5.40 15.15
N PRO A 157 -2.53 6.00 16.34
CA PRO A 157 -3.41 7.10 16.73
C PRO A 157 -3.07 8.44 16.07
N ASP A 158 -1.90 8.58 15.44
CA ASP A 158 -1.45 9.84 14.84
C ASP A 158 -2.20 10.14 13.54
N SER A 159 -2.74 11.34 13.45
CA SER A 159 -3.43 11.84 12.26
C SER A 159 -2.54 11.98 11.02
N ALA A 160 -1.21 12.07 11.18
CA ALA A 160 -0.26 12.18 10.07
C ALA A 160 -0.35 10.97 9.11
N ILE A 161 -0.61 9.77 9.64
CA ILE A 161 -0.74 8.53 8.87
C ILE A 161 -2.11 8.38 8.21
N SER A 162 -3.12 9.14 8.64
CA SER A 162 -4.51 8.99 8.20
C SER A 162 -4.72 9.17 6.69
N LYS A 163 -3.81 9.87 6.02
CA LYS A 163 -3.85 10.09 4.56
C LYS A 163 -3.28 8.92 3.75
N VAL A 164 -2.60 7.97 4.37
CA VAL A 164 -1.96 6.85 3.67
C VAL A 164 -2.97 6.05 2.83
N PRO A 165 -4.15 5.64 3.34
CA PRO A 165 -5.11 4.90 2.54
C PRO A 165 -5.62 5.64 1.30
N SER A 166 -5.70 6.97 1.34
CA SER A 166 -6.13 7.77 0.18
C SER A 166 -5.00 7.98 -0.83
N VAL A 167 -3.76 8.20 -0.38
CA VAL A 167 -2.58 8.35 -1.25
C VAL A 167 -2.23 7.03 -1.93
N TYR A 168 -2.38 5.91 -1.22
CA TYR A 168 -2.09 4.56 -1.71
C TYR A 168 -3.37 3.75 -1.94
N ALA A 169 -4.39 4.38 -2.55
CA ALA A 169 -5.64 3.70 -2.89
C ALA A 169 -5.34 2.42 -3.70
N ASN A 170 -5.99 1.30 -3.32
CA ASN A 170 -5.79 -0.03 -3.93
C ASN A 170 -4.39 -0.65 -3.72
N HIS A 171 -3.60 -0.14 -2.81
CA HIS A 171 -2.34 -0.74 -2.40
C HIS A 171 -2.52 -1.40 -1.03
N PRO A 172 -2.36 -2.72 -0.91
CA PRO A 172 -2.41 -3.37 0.40
C PRO A 172 -1.26 -2.89 1.27
N PHE A 173 -1.53 -2.76 2.56
CA PHE A 173 -0.52 -2.37 3.53
C PHE A 173 -0.62 -3.18 4.82
N VAL A 174 0.52 -3.32 5.50
CA VAL A 174 0.64 -3.96 6.81
C VAL A 174 1.22 -2.96 7.78
N GLN A 175 0.59 -2.79 8.94
CA GLN A 175 1.08 -1.96 10.02
C GLN A 175 1.49 -2.82 11.20
N PHE A 176 2.69 -2.58 11.71
CA PHE A 176 3.26 -3.16 12.91
C PHE A 176 3.31 -2.08 13.98
N TYR A 177 2.79 -2.36 15.18
CA TYR A 177 2.57 -1.34 16.20
C TYR A 177 2.93 -1.83 17.60
N PHE A 178 3.60 -0.97 18.34
CA PHE A 178 3.84 -1.07 19.77
C PHE A 178 3.10 0.06 20.47
N PRO A 179 2.13 -0.22 21.38
CA PRO A 179 1.33 0.81 22.05
C PRO A 179 2.13 1.60 23.10
N GLY A 180 3.30 1.12 23.47
CA GLY A 180 4.23 1.74 24.41
C GLY A 180 5.27 0.75 24.91
N PHE A 181 6.31 1.24 25.54
CA PHE A 181 7.41 0.42 26.07
C PHE A 181 7.55 0.60 27.59
N ASN A 182 7.25 1.79 28.12
CA ASN A 182 7.29 2.10 29.54
C ASN A 182 5.89 2.53 30.01
N LYS A 183 5.37 1.83 31.02
CA LYS A 183 4.04 2.14 31.61
C LYS A 183 3.94 3.55 32.19
N GLU A 184 5.06 4.11 32.66
CA GLU A 184 5.13 5.48 33.19
C GLU A 184 4.85 6.55 32.12
N TYR A 185 5.05 6.21 30.85
CA TYR A 185 4.80 7.14 29.74
C TYR A 185 3.38 7.04 29.19
N GLU A 186 2.51 6.22 29.79
CA GLU A 186 1.08 6.10 29.43
C GLU A 186 0.84 5.97 27.92
N GLY A 187 1.77 5.27 27.23
CA GLY A 187 1.73 5.08 25.78
C GLY A 187 2.35 6.22 24.97
N MET A 188 2.93 7.25 25.59
CA MET A 188 3.62 8.35 24.90
C MET A 188 4.97 7.97 24.32
N ASP A 189 5.28 6.69 24.21
CA ASP A 189 6.46 6.13 23.58
C ASP A 189 6.13 5.06 22.53
N TRP A 190 4.87 5.09 22.02
CA TRP A 190 4.43 4.17 20.98
C TRP A 190 5.26 4.32 19.70
N LYS A 191 5.35 3.24 18.94
CA LYS A 191 6.03 3.20 17.64
C LYS A 191 5.23 2.39 16.63
N SER A 192 5.29 2.80 15.38
CA SER A 192 4.67 2.08 14.28
C SER A 192 5.56 2.05 13.04
N LEU A 193 5.47 0.94 12.32
CA LEU A 193 6.03 0.75 11.00
C LEU A 193 4.93 0.29 10.06
N LEU A 194 4.68 1.06 9.01
CA LEU A 194 3.72 0.73 7.98
C LEU A 194 4.45 0.45 6.67
N LEU A 195 4.22 -0.73 6.12
CA LEU A 195 4.74 -1.21 4.85
C LEU A 195 3.61 -1.24 3.83
N VAL A 196 3.74 -0.49 2.74
CA VAL A 196 2.75 -0.43 1.66
C VAL A 196 3.27 -1.20 0.45
N PHE A 197 2.40 -2.00 -0.16
CA PHE A 197 2.76 -2.86 -1.25
C PHE A 197 1.93 -2.59 -2.50
N LYS A 198 2.51 -2.87 -3.65
CA LYS A 198 1.80 -2.94 -4.92
C LYS A 198 1.83 -4.37 -5.42
N GLN A 199 0.67 -4.92 -5.69
CA GLN A 199 0.58 -6.22 -6.36
C GLN A 199 0.67 -6.03 -7.89
N GLN A 200 1.60 -6.75 -8.51
CA GLN A 200 1.72 -6.82 -9.98
C GLN A 200 1.75 -8.30 -10.37
N GLN A 201 0.74 -8.74 -11.07
CA GLN A 201 0.50 -10.17 -11.31
C GLN A 201 0.43 -10.93 -9.96
N SER A 202 1.25 -11.94 -9.75
CA SER A 202 1.35 -12.72 -8.50
C SER A 202 2.48 -12.25 -7.56
N LYS A 203 3.08 -11.07 -7.79
CA LYS A 203 4.21 -10.57 -6.99
C LYS A 203 3.86 -9.30 -6.24
N TYR A 204 4.40 -9.15 -5.04
CA TYR A 204 4.33 -7.93 -4.26
C TYR A 204 5.62 -7.13 -4.37
N PHE A 205 5.48 -5.82 -4.56
CA PHE A 205 6.58 -4.86 -4.53
C PHE A 205 6.36 -3.88 -3.39
N LEU A 206 7.41 -3.57 -2.65
CA LEU A 206 7.38 -2.59 -1.57
C LEU A 206 7.44 -1.18 -2.18
N VAL A 207 6.40 -0.38 -1.99
CA VAL A 207 6.28 0.97 -2.57
C VAL A 207 6.38 2.08 -1.53
N ALA A 208 6.13 1.78 -0.24
CA ALA A 208 6.38 2.74 0.82
C ALA A 208 6.80 2.06 2.12
N VAL A 209 7.68 2.75 2.85
CA VAL A 209 8.10 2.46 4.22
C VAL A 209 7.85 3.72 5.03
N ILE A 210 6.87 3.67 5.92
CA ILE A 210 6.42 4.80 6.71
C ILE A 210 6.60 4.45 8.19
N TYR A 211 7.55 5.12 8.81
CA TYR A 211 7.79 5.01 10.25
C TYR A 211 7.07 6.13 10.97
N ASN A 212 6.50 5.81 12.12
CA ASN A 212 5.88 6.80 12.96
C ASN A 212 6.12 6.47 14.44
N LYS A 213 6.07 7.49 15.28
CA LYS A 213 6.23 7.37 16.72
C LYS A 213 5.57 8.53 17.43
N TRP A 214 5.40 8.42 18.74
CA TRP A 214 5.02 9.56 19.57
C TRP A 214 5.90 10.78 19.27
N LYS A 215 5.26 11.94 19.24
CA LYS A 215 5.87 13.26 19.04
C LYS A 215 5.34 14.21 20.10
N ILE A 216 6.22 15.08 20.57
CA ILE A 216 5.89 16.16 21.50
C ILE A 216 5.38 17.36 20.70
#